data_ba70e925e8fd5650fe198cce0be56086
#
_entry.id   ba70e925e8fd5650fe198cce0be56086
#
_cell.length_a   1.000
_cell.length_b   1.000
_cell.length_c   1.000
_cell.angle_alpha   90.00
_cell.angle_beta   90.00
_cell.angle_gamma   90.00
#
_symmetry.space_group_name_H-M   'P 1'
#
loop_
_entity.id
_entity.type
_entity.pdbx_description
1 polymer ?
#
loop_
_entity_poly.entity_id
_entity_poly.type
_entity_poly.pdbx_seq_one_letter_code
_entity_poly.pdbx_strand_id
1 'polypeptide(L)'
;MKTHYDWYDLLVLTGFMPQRGHENGTTLWPRDAEDREFLDSIIEETKAEFQKCRGYYIFDSAPPKASDWFSTVSDLVSEMESGSPVHACNIEFPLNAVVMQLKRLNLSTEESCKGFHQPWQQNRNSRYSGAYVKFLNWHGALIAEAAFKSGGYCCELDSQKRLFINEGTDGILDLGLWLNRIHDIYIYRKPLREKRERRLLDLLDIPGISGIEQMVGDHLLTILQNRLDRIWMDEAGNVLGELSIPQGSGDDPALLLSAHMDVKDSSGEGKEVLKEGNVLLRDRGILGADDRAGIAAIINTIDMVKQYRIPCHLKFAFTVVEEVGTQGAEQIDKSFFDGVGFAVSLDRRNETDIVVRSGDYEYCPETEASFISTLSEQLWKNEHYHYKAVEGGISDLVVWSQLGIPSVNLSVGYLDEHKATENLNLDAWYRMQELLLEIVTYKTQVVTRRR
;
A
#
# COMPACT_ATOMS: atom_id res chain seq x y z
N MET A 1 -31.43 8.74 -11.79
CA MET A 1 -30.94 10.12 -11.78
C MET A 1 -31.56 10.87 -10.64
N LYS A 2 -30.74 11.48 -9.78
CA LYS A 2 -31.22 12.55 -8.90
C LYS A 2 -31.75 13.63 -9.82
N THR A 3 -33.04 13.90 -9.77
CA THR A 3 -33.71 14.81 -10.73
C THR A 3 -33.39 16.29 -10.53
N HIS A 4 -32.76 16.62 -9.39
CA HIS A 4 -32.33 17.98 -9.04
C HIS A 4 -31.03 17.96 -8.26
N TYR A 5 -29.98 18.57 -8.82
CA TYR A 5 -28.74 18.90 -8.11
C TYR A 5 -28.88 20.34 -7.59
N ASP A 6 -28.57 20.53 -6.30
CA ASP A 6 -28.40 21.87 -5.73
C ASP A 6 -26.98 22.41 -6.05
N TRP A 7 -26.72 23.67 -5.72
CA TRP A 7 -25.42 24.29 -5.92
C TRP A 7 -24.27 23.53 -5.24
N TYR A 8 -24.54 23.00 -4.06
CA TYR A 8 -23.55 22.21 -3.35
C TYR A 8 -23.16 20.95 -4.12
N ASP A 9 -24.13 20.23 -4.64
CA ASP A 9 -23.91 19.03 -5.43
C ASP A 9 -23.14 19.35 -6.73
N LEU A 10 -23.51 20.40 -7.46
CA LEU A 10 -22.83 20.79 -8.69
C LEU A 10 -21.37 21.15 -8.46
N LEU A 11 -21.09 21.95 -7.44
CA LEU A 11 -19.72 22.36 -7.09
C LEU A 11 -18.87 21.18 -6.65
N VAL A 12 -19.41 20.29 -5.80
CA VAL A 12 -18.70 19.06 -5.38
C VAL A 12 -18.36 18.19 -6.58
N LEU A 13 -19.31 17.97 -7.46
CA LEU A 13 -19.12 17.13 -8.64
C LEU A 13 -18.16 17.75 -9.67
N THR A 14 -17.98 19.06 -9.63
CA THR A 14 -16.96 19.76 -10.41
C THR A 14 -15.55 19.65 -9.77
N GLY A 15 -15.45 19.19 -8.51
CA GLY A 15 -14.20 19.06 -7.80
C GLY A 15 -13.91 20.17 -6.79
N PHE A 16 -14.84 21.10 -6.58
CA PHE A 16 -14.71 22.12 -5.55
C PHE A 16 -15.11 21.58 -4.17
N MET A 17 -14.80 22.38 -3.15
CA MET A 17 -15.08 22.06 -1.74
C MET A 17 -16.00 23.11 -1.11
N PRO A 18 -17.29 23.11 -1.49
CA PRO A 18 -18.24 24.08 -0.97
C PRO A 18 -18.63 23.75 0.48
N GLN A 19 -19.15 24.76 1.18
CA GLN A 19 -19.78 24.61 2.50
C GLN A 19 -21.26 24.97 2.39
N ARG A 20 -22.12 24.20 3.08
CA ARG A 20 -23.53 24.56 3.23
C ARG A 20 -23.67 25.73 4.20
N GLY A 21 -24.20 26.86 3.73
CA GLY A 21 -24.48 28.04 4.54
C GLY A 21 -25.83 27.93 5.26
N HIS A 22 -26.13 28.94 6.07
CA HIS A 22 -27.47 29.14 6.63
C HIS A 22 -28.46 29.48 5.51
N GLU A 23 -29.71 29.06 5.63
CA GLU A 23 -30.82 29.36 4.67
C GLU A 23 -30.67 28.77 3.25
N ASN A 24 -30.13 27.54 3.13
CA ASN A 24 -29.95 26.82 1.86
C ASN A 24 -28.92 27.44 0.89
N GLY A 25 -28.19 28.45 1.26
CA GLY A 25 -27.07 28.98 0.46
C GLY A 25 -25.87 28.06 0.47
N THR A 26 -25.09 28.07 -0.61
CA THR A 26 -23.83 27.36 -0.71
C THR A 26 -22.70 28.37 -0.83
N THR A 27 -21.67 28.22 0.00
CA THR A 27 -20.50 29.10 0.01
C THR A 27 -19.28 28.34 -0.45
N LEU A 28 -18.47 28.95 -1.30
CA LEU A 28 -17.24 28.37 -1.82
C LEU A 28 -16.06 29.32 -1.63
N TRP A 29 -15.00 28.84 -1.02
CA TRP A 29 -13.68 29.47 -0.99
C TRP A 29 -12.79 28.73 -1.99
N PRO A 30 -12.42 29.34 -3.15
CA PRO A 30 -11.43 28.76 -4.05
C PRO A 30 -10.11 28.56 -3.30
N ARG A 31 -9.45 27.45 -3.53
CA ARG A 31 -8.18 27.10 -2.85
C ARG A 31 -7.04 28.01 -3.27
N ASP A 32 -7.04 28.40 -4.55
CA ASP A 32 -5.99 29.18 -5.19
C ASP A 32 -6.54 30.03 -6.34
N ALA A 33 -5.63 30.62 -7.12
CA ALA A 33 -5.99 31.45 -8.26
C ALA A 33 -6.57 30.65 -9.43
N GLU A 34 -6.08 29.42 -9.63
CA GLU A 34 -6.52 28.54 -10.72
C GLU A 34 -7.95 28.03 -10.47
N ASP A 35 -8.26 27.60 -9.24
CA ASP A 35 -9.64 27.26 -8.82
C ASP A 35 -10.59 28.42 -9.10
N ARG A 36 -10.15 29.63 -8.83
CA ARG A 36 -10.96 30.82 -9.02
C ARG A 36 -11.21 31.11 -10.50
N GLU A 37 -10.16 31.07 -11.31
CA GLU A 37 -10.25 31.32 -12.75
C GLU A 37 -11.14 30.28 -13.44
N PHE A 38 -10.98 29.02 -13.08
CA PHE A 38 -11.82 27.94 -13.60
C PHE A 38 -13.29 28.11 -13.21
N LEU A 39 -13.57 28.45 -11.95
CA LEU A 39 -14.92 28.69 -11.47
C LEU A 39 -15.55 29.91 -12.21
N ASP A 40 -14.80 31.00 -12.33
CA ASP A 40 -15.26 32.22 -13.05
C ASP A 40 -15.60 31.88 -14.51
N SER A 41 -14.80 31.05 -15.19
CA SER A 41 -15.08 30.59 -16.57
C SER A 41 -16.37 29.75 -16.66
N ILE A 42 -16.60 28.81 -15.75
CA ILE A 42 -17.83 28.02 -15.72
C ILE A 42 -19.06 28.95 -15.51
N ILE A 43 -18.93 29.88 -14.58
CA ILE A 43 -20.01 30.81 -14.25
C ILE A 43 -20.35 31.71 -15.45
N GLU A 44 -19.33 32.21 -16.13
CA GLU A 44 -19.49 33.05 -17.31
C GLU A 44 -20.24 32.32 -18.45
N GLU A 45 -19.80 31.12 -18.78
CA GLU A 45 -20.39 30.30 -19.83
C GLU A 45 -21.80 29.82 -19.47
N THR A 46 -22.07 29.44 -18.25
CA THR A 46 -23.38 28.97 -17.79
C THR A 46 -24.33 30.12 -17.45
N LYS A 47 -23.83 31.35 -17.39
CA LYS A 47 -24.58 32.57 -16.93
C LYS A 47 -25.22 32.36 -15.56
N ALA A 48 -24.52 31.63 -14.69
CA ALA A 48 -25.00 31.31 -13.35
C ALA A 48 -25.01 32.56 -12.48
N GLU A 49 -26.06 32.73 -11.69
CA GLU A 49 -26.16 33.85 -10.74
C GLU A 49 -25.48 33.51 -9.43
N PHE A 50 -24.68 34.43 -8.90
CA PHE A 50 -23.91 34.27 -7.67
C PHE A 50 -23.56 35.63 -7.06
N GLN A 51 -23.15 35.63 -5.80
CA GLN A 51 -22.60 36.81 -5.12
C GLN A 51 -21.08 36.62 -4.93
N LYS A 52 -20.29 37.52 -5.50
CA LYS A 52 -18.84 37.52 -5.33
C LYS A 52 -18.45 38.39 -4.15
N CYS A 53 -17.90 37.76 -3.11
CA CYS A 53 -17.39 38.43 -1.92
C CYS A 53 -15.85 38.46 -1.93
N ARG A 54 -15.25 39.16 -0.98
CA ARG A 54 -13.79 39.23 -0.89
C ARG A 54 -13.21 37.87 -0.49
N GLY A 55 -12.81 37.09 -1.48
CA GLY A 55 -12.16 35.79 -1.31
C GLY A 55 -13.08 34.58 -1.36
N TYR A 56 -14.38 34.73 -1.52
CA TYR A 56 -15.32 33.62 -1.61
C TYR A 56 -16.56 33.98 -2.45
N TYR A 57 -17.33 32.96 -2.79
CA TYR A 57 -18.57 33.04 -3.58
C TYR A 57 -19.76 32.54 -2.78
N ILE A 58 -20.92 33.14 -2.97
CA ILE A 58 -22.19 32.68 -2.39
C ILE A 58 -23.15 32.36 -3.54
N PHE A 59 -23.68 31.15 -3.50
CA PHE A 59 -24.68 30.65 -4.45
C PHE A 59 -25.98 30.43 -3.67
N ASP A 60 -26.89 31.41 -3.80
CA ASP A 60 -28.20 31.46 -3.15
C ASP A 60 -29.36 31.50 -4.16
N SER A 61 -29.05 31.62 -5.45
CA SER A 61 -29.99 31.54 -6.56
C SER A 61 -30.31 30.08 -6.95
N ALA A 62 -31.24 29.92 -7.88
CA ALA A 62 -31.51 28.63 -8.50
C ALA A 62 -30.31 28.17 -9.31
N PRO A 63 -29.83 26.91 -9.14
CA PRO A 63 -28.73 26.40 -9.93
C PRO A 63 -29.14 26.24 -11.41
N PRO A 64 -28.17 26.31 -12.37
CA PRO A 64 -28.41 25.98 -13.75
C PRO A 64 -28.83 24.51 -13.91
N LYS A 65 -29.31 24.13 -15.08
CA LYS A 65 -29.55 22.71 -15.37
C LYS A 65 -28.25 21.97 -15.28
N ALA A 66 -28.27 20.83 -14.60
CA ALA A 66 -27.06 19.98 -14.40
C ALA A 66 -26.43 19.60 -15.75
N SER A 67 -27.23 19.32 -16.78
CA SER A 67 -26.73 19.03 -18.13
C SER A 67 -25.87 20.14 -18.69
N ASP A 68 -26.32 21.39 -18.54
CA ASP A 68 -25.65 22.55 -19.10
C ASP A 68 -24.37 22.85 -18.32
N TRP A 69 -24.43 22.75 -16.97
CA TRP A 69 -23.28 22.89 -16.10
C TRP A 69 -22.18 21.87 -16.43
N PHE A 70 -22.56 20.60 -16.52
CA PHE A 70 -21.60 19.52 -16.75
C PHE A 70 -21.05 19.49 -18.17
N SER A 71 -21.84 19.91 -19.16
CA SER A 71 -21.33 20.10 -20.53
C SER A 71 -20.25 21.17 -20.55
N THR A 72 -20.51 22.34 -19.95
CA THR A 72 -19.53 23.42 -19.85
C THR A 72 -18.26 23.00 -19.12
N VAL A 73 -18.38 22.29 -18.00
CA VAL A 73 -17.22 21.76 -17.25
C VAL A 73 -16.42 20.83 -18.15
N SER A 74 -17.08 19.92 -18.87
CA SER A 74 -16.41 18.94 -19.76
C SER A 74 -15.67 19.68 -20.91
N ASP A 75 -16.26 20.68 -21.49
CA ASP A 75 -15.68 21.45 -22.58
C ASP A 75 -14.45 22.23 -22.09
N LEU A 76 -14.56 22.95 -20.98
CA LEU A 76 -13.45 23.70 -20.39
C LEU A 76 -12.29 22.79 -19.97
N VAL A 77 -12.58 21.64 -19.36
CA VAL A 77 -11.54 20.65 -18.98
C VAL A 77 -10.83 20.08 -20.20
N SER A 78 -11.52 19.91 -21.32
CA SER A 78 -10.92 19.42 -22.56
C SER A 78 -9.97 20.42 -23.23
N GLU A 79 -10.15 21.73 -22.96
CA GLU A 79 -9.32 22.81 -23.47
C GLU A 79 -8.11 23.14 -22.61
N MET A 80 -8.06 22.65 -21.36
CA MET A 80 -6.94 22.89 -20.44
C MET A 80 -5.72 22.07 -20.82
N GLU A 81 -4.54 22.70 -20.84
CA GLU A 81 -3.27 22.01 -21.06
C GLU A 81 -2.94 21.01 -19.96
N SER A 82 -2.28 19.91 -20.32
CA SER A 82 -1.85 18.87 -19.40
C SER A 82 -0.88 19.45 -18.35
N GLY A 83 -1.30 19.56 -17.11
CA GLY A 83 -0.44 20.00 -16.01
C GLY A 83 -1.10 20.83 -14.92
N SER A 84 -2.37 21.23 -15.08
CA SER A 84 -3.06 21.95 -14.01
C SER A 84 -3.30 21.06 -12.80
N PRO A 85 -2.86 21.44 -11.58
CA PRO A 85 -3.06 20.64 -10.37
C PRO A 85 -4.51 20.56 -9.91
N VAL A 86 -5.39 21.41 -10.43
CA VAL A 86 -6.80 21.50 -10.02
C VAL A 86 -7.65 20.47 -10.73
N HIS A 87 -7.32 20.19 -11.98
CA HIS A 87 -8.10 19.31 -12.85
C HIS A 87 -7.16 18.25 -13.39
N ALA A 88 -7.46 17.00 -13.11
CA ALA A 88 -6.75 15.88 -13.71
C ALA A 88 -7.07 15.89 -15.23
N CYS A 89 -6.18 16.50 -15.98
CA CYS A 89 -6.30 16.62 -17.43
C CYS A 89 -6.55 15.25 -18.06
N ASN A 90 -7.52 15.15 -18.94
CA ASN A 90 -8.00 13.94 -19.62
C ASN A 90 -8.82 12.95 -18.76
N ILE A 91 -9.37 13.36 -17.62
CA ILE A 91 -10.36 12.55 -16.90
C ILE A 91 -11.75 13.03 -17.29
N GLU A 92 -12.54 12.10 -17.83
CA GLU A 92 -13.91 12.44 -18.15
C GLU A 92 -14.76 12.69 -16.91
N PHE A 93 -15.59 13.70 -16.99
CA PHE A 93 -16.72 13.85 -16.10
C PHE A 93 -17.66 12.62 -16.27
N PRO A 94 -18.09 11.91 -15.23
CA PRO A 94 -18.13 12.28 -13.81
C PRO A 94 -16.95 11.74 -12.95
N LEU A 95 -16.00 11.03 -13.54
CA LEU A 95 -14.90 10.41 -12.80
C LEU A 95 -13.98 11.45 -12.14
N ASN A 96 -13.88 12.64 -12.73
CA ASN A 96 -13.12 13.75 -12.16
C ASN A 96 -13.56 14.08 -10.72
N ALA A 97 -14.86 14.07 -10.44
CA ALA A 97 -15.38 14.29 -9.10
C ALA A 97 -14.81 13.28 -8.08
N VAL A 98 -14.76 12.00 -8.46
CA VAL A 98 -14.20 10.94 -7.62
C VAL A 98 -12.70 11.17 -7.37
N VAL A 99 -11.94 11.45 -8.43
CA VAL A 99 -10.48 11.68 -8.33
C VAL A 99 -10.17 12.89 -7.45
N MET A 100 -10.90 13.99 -7.62
CA MET A 100 -10.71 15.19 -6.81
C MET A 100 -11.01 14.94 -5.33
N GLN A 101 -12.05 14.17 -5.01
CA GLN A 101 -12.34 13.79 -3.63
C GLN A 101 -11.29 12.84 -3.04
N LEU A 102 -10.75 11.93 -3.82
CA LEU A 102 -9.64 11.07 -3.39
C LEU A 102 -8.38 11.91 -3.10
N LYS A 103 -8.04 12.88 -3.98
CA LYS A 103 -6.93 13.83 -3.72
C LYS A 103 -7.14 14.62 -2.42
N ARG A 104 -8.37 15.12 -2.16
CA ARG A 104 -8.74 15.79 -0.91
C ARG A 104 -8.49 14.89 0.31
N LEU A 105 -8.73 13.61 0.16
CA LEU A 105 -8.54 12.59 1.21
C LEU A 105 -7.09 12.08 1.27
N ASN A 106 -6.14 12.77 0.61
CA ASN A 106 -4.71 12.43 0.53
C ASN A 106 -4.41 11.07 -0.11
N LEU A 107 -5.29 10.57 -0.98
CA LEU A 107 -5.03 9.39 -1.79
C LEU A 107 -4.49 9.81 -3.15
N SER A 108 -3.19 9.56 -3.36
CA SER A 108 -2.51 9.92 -4.60
C SER A 108 -2.92 9.00 -5.75
N THR A 109 -3.41 9.62 -6.83
CA THR A 109 -3.80 8.92 -8.05
C THR A 109 -2.83 9.28 -9.18
N GLU A 110 -2.60 8.35 -10.12
CA GLU A 110 -1.91 8.65 -11.37
C GLU A 110 -2.86 9.36 -12.33
N GLU A 111 -2.30 10.31 -13.11
CA GLU A 111 -3.03 11.00 -14.17
C GLU A 111 -3.16 10.06 -15.36
N SER A 112 -4.20 9.37 -15.54
CA SER A 112 -4.59 8.80 -16.84
C SER A 112 -5.71 7.79 -16.69
N CYS A 113 -6.86 8.30 -16.36
CA CYS A 113 -8.07 7.50 -16.55
C CYS A 113 -8.65 7.77 -17.92
N LYS A 114 -8.04 7.22 -18.95
CA LYS A 114 -8.69 7.12 -20.28
C LYS A 114 -9.66 5.96 -20.22
N GLY A 115 -10.86 6.14 -19.72
CA GLY A 115 -11.70 5.01 -19.44
C GLY A 115 -13.11 5.01 -19.99
N PHE A 116 -13.73 6.15 -20.14
CA PHE A 116 -15.13 6.20 -20.52
C PHE A 116 -15.41 6.14 -22.04
N HIS A 117 -14.44 6.43 -22.90
CA HIS A 117 -14.62 6.50 -24.36
C HIS A 117 -14.33 5.24 -25.13
N GLN A 118 -14.11 4.13 -24.50
CA GLN A 118 -14.28 2.89 -25.25
C GLN A 118 -15.63 2.27 -24.85
N PRO A 119 -16.69 2.64 -25.55
CA PRO A 119 -17.87 1.87 -25.41
C PRO A 119 -17.52 0.47 -25.87
N TRP A 120 -17.44 -0.49 -24.93
CA TRP A 120 -17.76 -1.88 -25.27
C TRP A 120 -17.07 -2.46 -26.51
N GLN A 121 -15.94 -1.93 -26.98
CA GLN A 121 -15.17 -2.56 -28.02
C GLN A 121 -14.47 -3.78 -27.44
N GLN A 122 -15.30 -4.81 -27.27
CA GLN A 122 -15.09 -6.17 -27.68
C GLN A 122 -13.69 -6.75 -27.38
N ASN A 123 -13.29 -6.71 -26.14
CA ASN A 123 -12.49 -7.82 -25.66
C ASN A 123 -13.42 -8.65 -24.74
N ARG A 124 -14.08 -9.63 -25.32
CA ARG A 124 -15.01 -10.56 -24.64
C ARG A 124 -14.39 -11.31 -23.45
N ASN A 125 -13.12 -11.05 -23.15
CA ASN A 125 -12.35 -11.64 -22.06
C ASN A 125 -11.96 -10.64 -20.95
N SER A 126 -12.33 -9.35 -21.01
CA SER A 126 -12.09 -8.47 -19.89
C SER A 126 -13.19 -8.62 -18.84
N ARG A 127 -12.80 -8.98 -17.62
CA ARG A 127 -13.72 -9.09 -16.47
C ARG A 127 -14.27 -7.73 -16.03
N TYR A 128 -13.75 -6.63 -16.57
CA TYR A 128 -14.02 -5.29 -16.09
C TYR A 128 -14.74 -4.47 -17.17
N SER A 129 -15.91 -3.98 -16.81
CA SER A 129 -16.66 -3.00 -17.58
C SER A 129 -16.90 -1.80 -16.70
N GLY A 130 -16.30 -0.65 -17.02
CA GLY A 130 -16.52 0.59 -16.25
C GLY A 130 -15.32 1.52 -16.23
N ALA A 131 -15.47 2.62 -15.51
CA ALA A 131 -14.41 3.56 -15.24
C ALA A 131 -13.38 2.95 -14.27
N TYR A 132 -12.14 3.43 -14.30
CA TYR A 132 -11.17 3.07 -13.28
C TYR A 132 -10.37 4.29 -12.81
N VAL A 133 -9.89 4.21 -11.57
CA VAL A 133 -8.90 5.12 -11.00
C VAL A 133 -7.62 4.33 -10.75
N LYS A 134 -6.49 4.82 -11.27
CA LYS A 134 -5.18 4.23 -11.00
C LYS A 134 -4.50 4.97 -9.87
N PHE A 135 -4.07 4.26 -8.87
CA PHE A 135 -3.38 4.80 -7.71
C PHE A 135 -1.86 4.76 -7.88
N LEU A 136 -1.19 5.75 -7.32
CA LEU A 136 0.27 5.82 -7.34
C LEU A 136 0.90 4.66 -6.54
N ASN A 137 0.25 4.27 -5.45
CA ASN A 137 0.75 3.23 -4.55
C ASN A 137 -0.36 2.29 -4.07
N TRP A 138 0.02 1.13 -3.54
CA TRP A 138 -0.89 0.12 -3.00
C TRP A 138 -1.63 0.62 -1.77
N HIS A 139 -1.00 1.43 -0.94
CA HIS A 139 -1.64 2.01 0.24
C HIS A 139 -2.93 2.74 -0.12
N GLY A 140 -2.85 3.72 -1.03
CA GLY A 140 -4.02 4.47 -1.49
C GLY A 140 -5.07 3.59 -2.17
N ALA A 141 -4.63 2.65 -3.02
CA ALA A 141 -5.52 1.73 -3.73
C ALA A 141 -6.36 0.86 -2.78
N LEU A 142 -5.73 0.28 -1.76
CA LEU A 142 -6.39 -0.59 -0.79
C LEU A 142 -7.38 0.14 0.11
N ILE A 143 -7.03 1.36 0.53
CA ILE A 143 -7.94 2.18 1.33
C ILE A 143 -9.16 2.57 0.50
N ALA A 144 -8.96 3.00 -0.74
CA ALA A 144 -10.06 3.37 -1.63
C ALA A 144 -10.97 2.16 -1.91
N GLU A 145 -10.40 0.98 -2.20
CA GLU A 145 -11.20 -0.24 -2.39
C GLU A 145 -12.05 -0.56 -1.16
N ALA A 146 -11.43 -0.55 0.03
CA ALA A 146 -12.14 -0.82 1.28
C ALA A 146 -13.24 0.20 1.54
N ALA A 147 -12.98 1.49 1.30
CA ALA A 147 -13.95 2.55 1.45
C ALA A 147 -15.12 2.39 0.47
N PHE A 148 -14.86 2.19 -0.82
CA PHE A 148 -15.91 2.07 -1.84
C PHE A 148 -16.82 0.87 -1.54
N LYS A 149 -16.24 -0.29 -1.23
CA LYS A 149 -17.01 -1.48 -0.82
C LYS A 149 -17.85 -1.23 0.43
N SER A 150 -17.31 -0.51 1.40
CA SER A 150 -18.04 -0.14 2.61
C SER A 150 -19.19 0.85 2.34
N GLY A 151 -19.04 1.72 1.35
CA GLY A 151 -20.10 2.60 0.84
C GLY A 151 -21.15 1.90 -0.01
N GLY A 152 -20.99 0.61 -0.28
CA GLY A 152 -21.91 -0.19 -1.09
C GLY A 152 -21.66 -0.10 -2.60
N TYR A 153 -20.53 0.48 -3.03
CA TYR A 153 -20.18 0.59 -4.45
C TYR A 153 -19.50 -0.69 -4.96
N CYS A 154 -19.87 -1.10 -6.16
CA CYS A 154 -19.27 -2.25 -6.81
C CYS A 154 -17.94 -1.87 -7.45
N CYS A 155 -16.85 -2.37 -6.89
CA CYS A 155 -15.50 -2.09 -7.38
C CYS A 155 -14.57 -3.27 -7.24
N GLU A 156 -13.52 -3.31 -8.06
CA GLU A 156 -12.49 -4.36 -8.04
C GLU A 156 -11.11 -3.77 -8.35
N LEU A 157 -10.12 -4.11 -7.55
CA LEU A 157 -8.75 -3.66 -7.69
C LEU A 157 -7.90 -4.70 -8.40
N ASP A 158 -7.12 -4.29 -9.40
CA ASP A 158 -6.25 -5.17 -10.16
C ASP A 158 -4.76 -5.08 -9.74
N SER A 159 -3.92 -5.92 -10.38
CA SER A 159 -2.48 -6.00 -10.13
C SER A 159 -1.68 -4.74 -10.53
N GLN A 160 -2.31 -3.79 -11.21
CA GLN A 160 -1.69 -2.52 -11.65
C GLN A 160 -2.16 -1.32 -10.80
N LYS A 161 -2.77 -1.58 -9.64
CA LYS A 161 -3.34 -0.57 -8.75
C LYS A 161 -4.48 0.24 -9.39
N ARG A 162 -5.20 -0.36 -10.38
CA ARG A 162 -6.38 0.24 -10.98
C ARG A 162 -7.62 -0.27 -10.26
N LEU A 163 -8.34 0.65 -9.66
CA LEU A 163 -9.64 0.38 -9.03
C LEU A 163 -10.74 0.61 -10.05
N PHE A 164 -11.28 -0.46 -10.58
CA PHE A 164 -12.42 -0.43 -11.49
C PHE A 164 -13.69 -0.17 -10.69
N ILE A 165 -14.50 0.77 -11.17
CA ILE A 165 -15.77 1.17 -10.59
C ILE A 165 -16.86 0.67 -11.52
N ASN A 166 -17.55 -0.40 -11.13
CA ASN A 166 -18.57 -1.08 -11.93
C ASN A 166 -19.94 -0.43 -11.74
N GLU A 167 -19.97 0.89 -11.82
CA GLU A 167 -21.15 1.71 -11.65
C GLU A 167 -21.45 2.46 -12.97
N GLY A 168 -22.73 2.74 -13.21
CA GLY A 168 -23.10 3.68 -14.29
C GLY A 168 -22.77 5.12 -13.91
N THR A 169 -22.95 6.05 -14.86
CA THR A 169 -22.69 7.49 -14.65
C THR A 169 -23.30 8.03 -13.37
N ASP A 170 -24.55 7.70 -13.07
CA ASP A 170 -25.24 8.14 -11.85
C ASP A 170 -24.60 7.58 -10.58
N GLY A 171 -24.16 6.32 -10.60
CA GLY A 171 -23.47 5.71 -9.48
C GLY A 171 -22.11 6.34 -9.22
N ILE A 172 -21.37 6.73 -10.26
CA ILE A 172 -20.10 7.44 -10.14
C ILE A 172 -20.29 8.85 -9.56
N LEU A 173 -21.32 9.56 -9.99
CA LEU A 173 -21.67 10.86 -9.41
C LEU A 173 -22.05 10.74 -7.94
N ASP A 174 -22.86 9.73 -7.60
CA ASP A 174 -23.23 9.44 -6.22
C ASP A 174 -22.00 9.09 -5.36
N LEU A 175 -21.06 8.32 -5.89
CA LEU A 175 -19.78 8.02 -5.24
C LEU A 175 -18.99 9.31 -4.97
N GLY A 176 -18.91 10.25 -5.91
CA GLY A 176 -18.28 11.55 -5.72
C GLY A 176 -18.89 12.34 -4.56
N LEU A 177 -20.22 12.38 -4.50
CA LEU A 177 -20.96 13.03 -3.42
C LEU A 177 -20.78 12.30 -2.07
N TRP A 178 -20.74 10.98 -2.09
CA TRP A 178 -20.50 10.19 -0.90
C TRP A 178 -19.09 10.40 -0.34
N LEU A 179 -18.06 10.38 -1.20
CA LEU A 179 -16.68 10.66 -0.82
C LEU A 179 -16.53 12.05 -0.18
N ASN A 180 -17.27 13.05 -0.66
CA ASN A 180 -17.23 14.39 -0.09
C ASN A 180 -17.69 14.45 1.38
N ARG A 181 -18.51 13.50 1.82
CA ARG A 181 -18.99 13.41 3.20
C ARG A 181 -17.99 12.71 4.13
N ILE A 182 -16.97 12.08 3.57
CA ILE A 182 -15.94 11.39 4.34
C ILE A 182 -14.92 12.44 4.83
N HIS A 183 -14.76 12.54 6.14
CA HIS A 183 -13.74 13.39 6.75
C HIS A 183 -12.40 12.67 6.91
N ASP A 184 -12.43 11.38 7.22
CA ASP A 184 -11.25 10.53 7.34
C ASP A 184 -11.49 9.20 6.63
N ILE A 185 -10.84 9.01 5.50
CA ILE A 185 -10.92 7.76 4.72
C ILE A 185 -10.09 6.64 5.36
N TYR A 186 -9.15 7.00 6.24
CA TYR A 186 -8.27 6.02 6.86
C TYR A 186 -8.96 5.10 7.87
N ILE A 187 -10.17 5.44 8.32
CA ILE A 187 -11.00 4.54 9.13
C ILE A 187 -11.26 3.20 8.44
N TYR A 188 -11.30 3.19 7.10
CA TYR A 188 -11.54 1.98 6.30
C TYR A 188 -10.32 1.04 6.25
N ARG A 189 -9.13 1.47 6.73
CA ARG A 189 -7.97 0.59 6.94
C ARG A 189 -8.17 -0.42 8.07
N LYS A 190 -9.01 -0.08 9.04
CA LYS A 190 -9.11 -0.83 10.30
C LYS A 190 -9.34 -2.33 10.09
N PRO A 191 -10.30 -2.80 9.27
CA PRO A 191 -10.50 -4.23 9.05
C PRO A 191 -9.30 -4.95 8.42
N LEU A 192 -8.55 -4.26 7.53
CA LEU A 192 -7.35 -4.79 6.92
C LEU A 192 -6.23 -4.96 7.96
N ARG A 193 -6.06 -3.96 8.84
CA ARG A 193 -5.09 -3.98 9.92
C ARG A 193 -5.40 -5.07 10.95
N GLU A 194 -6.65 -5.19 11.38
CA GLU A 194 -7.07 -6.21 12.35
C GLU A 194 -6.79 -7.64 11.88
N LYS A 195 -6.99 -7.92 10.58
CA LYS A 195 -6.66 -9.23 10.01
C LYS A 195 -5.15 -9.51 10.07
N ARG A 196 -4.32 -8.50 9.77
CA ARG A 196 -2.86 -8.61 9.81
C ARG A 196 -2.34 -8.76 11.23
N GLU A 197 -2.86 -7.96 12.16
CA GLU A 197 -2.52 -8.05 13.59
C GLU A 197 -2.84 -9.43 14.17
N ARG A 198 -4.00 -9.99 13.85
CA ARG A 198 -4.39 -11.32 14.36
C ARG A 198 -3.33 -12.37 14.01
N ARG A 199 -2.84 -12.37 12.78
CA ARG A 199 -1.77 -13.30 12.37
C ARG A 199 -0.48 -13.11 13.18
N LEU A 200 -0.11 -11.85 13.42
CA LEU A 200 1.05 -11.55 14.25
C LEU A 200 0.85 -12.08 15.69
N LEU A 201 -0.32 -11.81 16.29
CA LEU A 201 -0.63 -12.29 17.62
C LEU A 201 -0.59 -13.82 17.70
N ASP A 202 -1.15 -14.52 16.70
CA ASP A 202 -1.10 -15.99 16.63
C ASP A 202 0.36 -16.49 16.60
N LEU A 203 1.27 -15.83 15.89
CA LEU A 203 2.68 -16.19 15.82
C LEU A 203 3.45 -15.88 17.11
N LEU A 204 3.14 -14.76 17.77
CA LEU A 204 3.78 -14.37 19.03
C LEU A 204 3.47 -15.36 20.18
N ASP A 205 2.38 -16.09 20.07
CA ASP A 205 1.97 -17.08 21.07
C ASP A 205 2.59 -18.47 20.84
N ILE A 206 3.28 -18.71 19.72
CA ILE A 206 3.92 -19.99 19.43
C ILE A 206 5.32 -20.03 20.08
N PRO A 207 5.60 -20.97 20.98
CA PRO A 207 6.94 -21.18 21.53
C PRO A 207 7.96 -21.53 20.45
N GLY A 208 9.20 -21.09 20.61
CA GLY A 208 10.27 -21.40 19.64
C GLY A 208 11.53 -20.62 19.94
N ILE A 209 12.27 -21.01 20.99
CA ILE A 209 13.63 -20.51 21.24
C ILE A 209 14.60 -21.17 20.26
N SER A 210 15.78 -20.57 20.09
CA SER A 210 16.84 -21.08 19.20
C SER A 210 17.10 -22.57 19.45
N GLY A 211 16.95 -23.39 18.39
CA GLY A 211 17.07 -24.85 18.40
C GLY A 211 15.79 -25.61 18.77
N ILE A 212 14.66 -24.94 19.05
CA ILE A 212 13.37 -25.57 19.36
C ILE A 212 12.24 -24.86 18.58
N GLU A 213 12.43 -24.55 17.30
CA GLU A 213 11.49 -23.82 16.44
C GLU A 213 10.46 -24.72 15.75
N GLN A 214 10.50 -26.04 15.98
CA GLN A 214 9.65 -27.01 15.27
C GLN A 214 8.17 -26.61 15.23
N MET A 215 7.61 -26.09 16.34
CA MET A 215 6.20 -25.69 16.40
C MET A 215 5.89 -24.53 15.45
N VAL A 216 6.82 -23.62 15.28
CA VAL A 216 6.68 -22.50 14.34
C VAL A 216 6.75 -22.99 12.91
N GLY A 217 7.73 -23.86 12.62
CA GLY A 217 7.89 -24.48 11.31
C GLY A 217 6.64 -25.27 10.90
N ASP A 218 6.10 -26.11 11.79
CA ASP A 218 4.88 -26.88 11.53
C ASP A 218 3.66 -25.97 11.30
N HIS A 219 3.56 -24.87 12.06
CA HIS A 219 2.54 -23.86 11.85
C HIS A 219 2.67 -23.22 10.47
N LEU A 220 3.88 -22.81 10.07
CA LEU A 220 4.14 -22.21 8.76
C LEU A 220 3.82 -23.18 7.61
N LEU A 221 4.25 -24.44 7.71
CA LEU A 221 3.88 -25.47 6.73
C LEU A 221 2.36 -25.58 6.59
N THR A 222 1.65 -25.61 7.71
CA THR A 222 0.18 -25.73 7.72
C THR A 222 -0.51 -24.56 7.05
N ILE A 223 -0.12 -23.32 7.38
CA ILE A 223 -0.82 -22.13 6.86
C ILE A 223 -0.40 -21.78 5.45
N LEU A 224 0.81 -22.15 5.00
CA LEU A 224 1.35 -21.76 3.70
C LEU A 224 1.16 -22.83 2.61
N GLN A 225 0.86 -24.10 2.93
CA GLN A 225 0.72 -25.19 1.95
C GLN A 225 -0.29 -24.91 0.82
N ASN A 226 -1.33 -24.11 1.09
CA ASN A 226 -2.33 -23.73 0.07
C ASN A 226 -2.11 -22.30 -0.49
N ARG A 227 -1.03 -21.67 -0.07
CA ARG A 227 -0.67 -20.30 -0.49
C ARG A 227 0.49 -20.26 -1.45
N LEU A 228 1.42 -21.19 -1.34
CA LEU A 228 2.63 -21.27 -2.14
C LEU A 228 2.52 -22.39 -3.19
N ASP A 229 3.32 -22.31 -4.24
CA ASP A 229 3.43 -23.36 -5.24
C ASP A 229 4.20 -24.55 -4.68
N ARG A 230 5.23 -24.27 -3.87
CA ARG A 230 6.02 -25.26 -3.12
C ARG A 230 6.33 -24.74 -1.74
N ILE A 231 6.31 -25.61 -0.75
CA ILE A 231 6.76 -25.35 0.62
C ILE A 231 7.29 -26.66 1.23
N TRP A 232 8.40 -26.59 1.93
CA TRP A 232 9.00 -27.74 2.62
C TRP A 232 9.84 -27.27 3.80
N MET A 233 10.15 -28.19 4.68
CA MET A 233 11.17 -28.02 5.71
C MET A 233 12.43 -28.74 5.26
N ASP A 234 13.59 -28.12 5.38
CA ASP A 234 14.88 -28.75 5.09
C ASP A 234 15.39 -29.57 6.30
N GLU A 235 16.56 -30.20 6.14
CA GLU A 235 17.16 -31.05 7.20
C GLU A 235 17.59 -30.25 8.43
N ALA A 236 17.87 -28.95 8.27
CA ALA A 236 18.22 -28.06 9.37
C ALA A 236 16.98 -27.57 10.16
N GLY A 237 15.79 -27.69 9.57
CA GLY A 237 14.54 -27.19 10.13
C GLY A 237 14.08 -25.86 9.55
N ASN A 238 14.80 -25.30 8.59
CA ASN A 238 14.34 -24.09 7.87
C ASN A 238 13.08 -24.41 7.07
N VAL A 239 12.12 -23.49 7.04
CA VAL A 239 10.95 -23.60 6.16
C VAL A 239 11.20 -22.77 4.91
N LEU A 240 11.24 -23.45 3.77
CA LEU A 240 11.52 -22.87 2.47
C LEU A 240 10.26 -22.89 1.59
N GLY A 241 10.09 -21.88 0.75
CA GLY A 241 8.91 -21.79 -0.11
C GLY A 241 9.14 -21.05 -1.42
N GLU A 242 8.24 -21.28 -2.38
CA GLU A 242 8.27 -20.67 -3.70
C GLU A 242 6.85 -20.27 -4.15
N LEU A 243 6.74 -19.09 -4.75
CA LEU A 243 5.50 -18.59 -5.35
C LEU A 243 5.80 -17.88 -6.67
N SER A 244 5.13 -18.29 -7.75
CA SER A 244 5.22 -17.64 -9.04
C SER A 244 3.84 -17.23 -9.55
N ILE A 245 3.71 -15.94 -9.86
CA ILE A 245 2.56 -15.39 -10.61
C ILE A 245 3.14 -14.81 -11.88
N PRO A 246 3.00 -15.50 -13.02
CA PRO A 246 3.74 -15.14 -14.25
C PRO A 246 3.23 -13.82 -14.84
N GLN A 247 4.18 -13.06 -15.43
CA GLN A 247 3.91 -11.95 -16.34
C GLN A 247 4.91 -12.07 -17.51
N GLY A 248 4.43 -12.32 -18.71
CA GLY A 248 5.30 -12.42 -19.90
C GLY A 248 6.15 -13.68 -19.98
N SER A 249 7.40 -13.58 -20.42
CA SER A 249 8.27 -14.70 -20.79
C SER A 249 8.87 -15.54 -19.65
N GLY A 250 8.67 -15.16 -18.40
CA GLY A 250 9.04 -16.03 -17.25
C GLY A 250 10.50 -16.00 -16.80
N ASP A 251 11.37 -15.17 -17.41
CA ASP A 251 12.81 -15.11 -17.12
C ASP A 251 13.21 -14.07 -16.05
N ASP A 252 12.24 -13.54 -15.31
CA ASP A 252 12.52 -12.55 -14.26
C ASP A 252 13.19 -13.22 -13.05
N PRO A 253 14.32 -12.66 -12.54
CA PRO A 253 14.95 -13.18 -11.35
C PRO A 253 14.01 -13.18 -10.14
N ALA A 254 14.17 -14.17 -9.25
CA ALA A 254 13.39 -14.26 -8.03
C ALA A 254 13.82 -13.19 -7.01
N LEU A 255 12.87 -12.75 -6.20
CA LEU A 255 13.10 -11.99 -4.97
C LEU A 255 13.00 -12.96 -3.79
N LEU A 256 14.05 -13.03 -2.97
CA LEU A 256 14.04 -13.76 -1.71
C LEU A 256 13.51 -12.86 -0.60
N LEU A 257 12.53 -13.34 0.17
CA LEU A 257 12.07 -12.73 1.40
C LEU A 257 12.43 -13.65 2.57
N SER A 258 13.10 -13.12 3.60
CA SER A 258 13.52 -13.92 4.75
C SER A 258 13.20 -13.29 6.09
N ALA A 259 12.97 -14.14 7.08
CA ALA A 259 12.75 -13.83 8.49
C ALA A 259 13.12 -15.06 9.32
N HIS A 260 13.61 -14.90 10.55
CA HIS A 260 13.94 -16.06 11.36
C HIS A 260 12.79 -16.52 12.26
N MET A 261 12.79 -17.83 12.60
CA MET A 261 11.75 -18.46 13.39
C MET A 261 12.05 -18.50 14.88
N ASP A 262 13.28 -18.42 15.28
CA ASP A 262 13.66 -18.44 16.69
C ASP A 262 13.45 -17.10 17.39
N VAL A 263 13.39 -17.17 18.70
CA VAL A 263 13.42 -16.02 19.61
C VAL A 263 14.46 -16.28 20.69
N LYS A 264 15.04 -15.22 21.23
CA LYS A 264 16.18 -15.31 22.16
C LYS A 264 15.88 -16.03 23.46
N ASP A 265 14.65 -15.97 23.96
CA ASP A 265 14.25 -16.54 25.22
C ASP A 265 12.81 -17.08 25.17
N SER A 266 12.55 -18.16 25.92
CA SER A 266 11.23 -18.82 26.03
C SER A 266 10.17 -18.00 26.76
N SER A 267 10.40 -16.73 26.97
CA SER A 267 9.63 -15.86 27.85
C SER A 267 8.17 -15.65 27.45
N GLY A 268 7.74 -16.15 26.29
CA GLY A 268 6.38 -16.02 25.79
C GLY A 268 5.32 -16.92 26.43
N GLU A 269 5.70 -18.04 27.02
CA GLU A 269 4.73 -19.02 27.55
C GLU A 269 3.93 -18.48 28.73
N GLY A 270 2.59 -18.48 28.58
CA GLY A 270 1.65 -18.07 29.63
C GLY A 270 1.61 -16.59 29.98
N LYS A 271 2.09 -15.73 29.06
CA LYS A 271 2.12 -14.29 29.24
C LYS A 271 1.31 -13.61 28.15
N GLU A 272 0.55 -12.59 28.55
CA GLU A 272 -0.34 -11.89 27.62
C GLU A 272 0.44 -10.86 26.78
N VAL A 273 0.10 -10.78 25.48
CA VAL A 273 0.48 -9.67 24.63
C VAL A 273 -0.49 -8.52 24.90
N LEU A 274 0.04 -7.39 25.32
CA LEU A 274 -0.68 -6.19 25.62
C LEU A 274 -0.62 -5.22 24.43
N LYS A 275 -1.70 -4.46 24.22
CA LYS A 275 -1.75 -3.40 23.21
C LYS A 275 -2.02 -2.07 23.89
N GLU A 276 -1.03 -1.19 23.88
CA GLU A 276 -1.13 0.18 24.38
C GLU A 276 -1.11 1.18 23.20
N GLY A 277 -2.29 1.66 22.82
CA GLY A 277 -2.40 2.47 21.60
C GLY A 277 -2.00 1.70 20.35
N ASN A 278 -0.92 2.12 19.69
CA ASN A 278 -0.35 1.46 18.51
C ASN A 278 0.92 0.65 18.82
N VAL A 279 1.18 0.34 20.08
CA VAL A 279 2.34 -0.43 20.50
C VAL A 279 1.90 -1.77 21.07
N LEU A 280 2.52 -2.86 20.61
CA LEU A 280 2.45 -4.17 21.25
C LEU A 280 3.61 -4.34 22.20
N LEU A 281 3.37 -4.92 23.34
CA LEU A 281 4.35 -5.30 24.34
C LEU A 281 3.87 -6.58 25.06
N ARG A 282 4.72 -7.16 25.88
CA ARG A 282 4.32 -8.31 26.70
C ARG A 282 4.33 -7.91 28.19
N ASP A 283 3.42 -8.44 28.97
CA ASP A 283 3.33 -8.13 30.40
C ASP A 283 4.58 -8.52 31.17
N ARG A 284 5.28 -9.58 30.72
CA ARG A 284 6.55 -10.08 31.26
C ARG A 284 7.37 -10.79 30.20
N GLY A 285 8.71 -10.59 30.22
CA GLY A 285 9.64 -11.20 29.29
C GLY A 285 9.67 -10.52 27.94
N ILE A 286 10.33 -11.10 26.96
CA ILE A 286 10.43 -10.55 25.62
C ILE A 286 9.11 -10.71 24.86
N LEU A 287 8.81 -9.78 23.98
CA LEU A 287 7.63 -9.86 23.11
C LEU A 287 7.81 -10.97 22.06
N GLY A 288 9.02 -11.12 21.51
CA GLY A 288 9.34 -12.01 20.40
C GLY A 288 8.91 -11.45 19.06
N ALA A 289 8.80 -10.13 18.93
CA ALA A 289 8.55 -9.45 17.66
C ALA A 289 9.74 -9.63 16.72
N ASP A 290 10.91 -9.72 17.24
CA ASP A 290 12.14 -10.19 16.63
C ASP A 290 12.13 -11.74 16.61
N ASP A 291 11.89 -12.44 15.48
CA ASP A 291 11.45 -11.87 14.20
C ASP A 291 10.07 -12.41 13.74
N ARG A 292 9.17 -12.69 14.69
CA ARG A 292 7.77 -13.09 14.37
C ARG A 292 7.03 -12.02 13.59
N ALA A 293 7.41 -10.75 13.76
CA ALA A 293 6.81 -9.65 13.04
C ALA A 293 7.22 -9.65 11.56
N GLY A 294 8.46 -10.01 11.23
CA GLY A 294 8.92 -10.23 9.87
C GLY A 294 8.20 -11.41 9.21
N ILE A 295 8.08 -12.54 9.91
CA ILE A 295 7.30 -13.70 9.43
C ILE A 295 5.86 -13.29 9.10
N ALA A 296 5.17 -12.62 10.02
CA ALA A 296 3.79 -12.17 9.81
C ALA A 296 3.65 -11.24 8.60
N ALA A 297 4.61 -10.35 8.39
CA ALA A 297 4.64 -9.43 7.28
C ALA A 297 4.82 -10.14 5.93
N ILE A 298 5.71 -11.13 5.85
CA ILE A 298 5.88 -11.97 4.65
C ILE A 298 4.58 -12.68 4.32
N ILE A 299 3.92 -13.31 5.29
CA ILE A 299 2.66 -14.03 5.06
C ILE A 299 1.55 -13.06 4.62
N ASN A 300 1.47 -11.86 5.19
CA ASN A 300 0.53 -10.83 4.76
C ASN A 300 0.80 -10.41 3.32
N THR A 301 2.07 -10.27 2.93
CA THR A 301 2.48 -9.94 1.56
C THR A 301 2.09 -11.06 0.58
N ILE A 302 2.29 -12.34 0.94
CA ILE A 302 1.85 -13.49 0.14
C ILE A 302 0.34 -13.42 -0.11
N ASP A 303 -0.48 -13.18 0.92
CA ASP A 303 -1.93 -13.05 0.78
C ASP A 303 -2.31 -11.92 -0.19
N MET A 304 -1.65 -10.76 -0.10
CA MET A 304 -1.88 -9.61 -0.97
C MET A 304 -1.50 -9.90 -2.42
N VAL A 305 -0.32 -10.46 -2.63
CA VAL A 305 0.19 -10.85 -3.95
C VAL A 305 -0.76 -11.82 -4.65
N LYS A 306 -1.27 -12.80 -3.93
CA LYS A 306 -2.27 -13.76 -4.46
C LYS A 306 -3.62 -13.12 -4.71
N GLN A 307 -4.12 -12.34 -3.77
CA GLN A 307 -5.44 -11.69 -3.88
C GLN A 307 -5.52 -10.79 -5.11
N TYR A 308 -4.50 -9.97 -5.34
CA TYR A 308 -4.47 -9.02 -6.45
C TYR A 308 -3.73 -9.55 -7.68
N ARG A 309 -3.25 -10.81 -7.63
CA ARG A 309 -2.51 -11.47 -8.70
C ARG A 309 -1.32 -10.63 -9.18
N ILE A 310 -0.58 -10.05 -8.23
CA ILE A 310 0.60 -9.24 -8.54
C ILE A 310 1.66 -10.14 -9.17
N PRO A 311 2.12 -9.86 -10.39
CA PRO A 311 3.13 -10.68 -11.06
C PRO A 311 4.42 -10.72 -10.24
N CYS A 312 4.90 -11.91 -9.93
CA CYS A 312 6.09 -12.07 -9.12
C CYS A 312 6.72 -13.46 -9.29
N HIS A 313 8.00 -13.52 -8.95
CA HIS A 313 8.71 -14.77 -8.65
C HIS A 313 9.36 -14.57 -7.28
N LEU A 314 8.85 -15.24 -6.27
CA LEU A 314 9.26 -15.08 -4.88
C LEU A 314 9.78 -16.41 -4.34
N LYS A 315 10.87 -16.34 -3.58
CA LYS A 315 11.35 -17.41 -2.71
C LYS A 315 11.27 -16.93 -1.26
N PHE A 316 11.06 -17.85 -0.36
CA PHE A 316 10.89 -17.56 1.07
C PHE A 316 11.81 -18.45 1.88
N ALA A 317 12.53 -17.84 2.82
CA ALA A 317 13.35 -18.56 3.80
C ALA A 317 12.93 -18.12 5.21
N PHE A 318 12.32 -19.03 5.95
CA PHE A 318 12.07 -18.87 7.37
C PHE A 318 13.11 -19.73 8.10
N THR A 319 14.12 -19.08 8.67
CA THR A 319 15.34 -19.73 9.16
C THR A 319 15.23 -20.12 10.62
N VAL A 320 16.05 -21.05 11.05
CA VAL A 320 16.22 -21.46 12.43
C VAL A 320 17.57 -21.02 12.97
N VAL A 321 17.69 -20.89 14.29
CA VAL A 321 18.96 -20.67 15.01
C VAL A 321 19.73 -19.43 14.51
N GLU A 322 19.00 -18.36 14.15
CA GLU A 322 19.59 -17.10 13.75
C GLU A 322 20.25 -16.39 14.93
N GLU A 323 19.56 -16.30 16.08
CA GLU A 323 19.92 -15.59 17.29
C GLU A 323 21.23 -16.09 17.97
N VAL A 324 21.72 -17.23 17.54
CA VAL A 324 22.99 -17.81 17.98
C VAL A 324 24.00 -18.00 16.86
N GLY A 325 23.84 -17.21 15.76
CA GLY A 325 24.86 -17.05 14.72
C GLY A 325 24.47 -17.58 13.35
N THR A 326 23.24 -17.31 12.84
CA THR A 326 22.79 -17.58 11.46
C THR A 326 22.93 -19.05 10.97
N GLN A 327 23.00 -20.00 11.90
CA GLN A 327 23.38 -21.40 11.61
C GLN A 327 22.38 -22.10 10.68
N GLY A 328 21.11 -21.81 10.79
CA GLY A 328 20.09 -22.38 9.90
C GLY A 328 20.27 -21.90 8.46
N ALA A 329 20.47 -20.61 8.27
CA ALA A 329 20.68 -20.02 6.95
C ALA A 329 21.88 -20.61 6.22
N GLU A 330 23.00 -20.86 6.93
CA GLU A 330 24.21 -21.46 6.37
C GLU A 330 24.02 -22.90 5.86
N GLN A 331 23.00 -23.60 6.37
CA GLN A 331 22.72 -24.99 6.01
C GLN A 331 21.75 -25.15 4.83
N ILE A 332 21.14 -24.08 4.36
CA ILE A 332 20.26 -24.14 3.18
C ILE A 332 21.05 -24.55 1.95
N ASP A 333 20.53 -25.54 1.21
CA ASP A 333 21.17 -25.98 -0.06
C ASP A 333 21.28 -24.81 -1.03
N LYS A 334 22.50 -24.63 -1.57
CA LYS A 334 22.81 -23.51 -2.45
C LYS A 334 21.96 -23.47 -3.72
N SER A 335 21.48 -24.62 -4.19
CA SER A 335 20.58 -24.70 -5.34
C SER A 335 19.23 -24.01 -5.10
N PHE A 336 18.82 -23.86 -3.82
CA PHE A 336 17.63 -23.07 -3.50
C PHE A 336 17.74 -21.61 -3.98
N PHE A 337 18.95 -21.07 -4.01
CA PHE A 337 19.18 -19.67 -4.38
C PHE A 337 19.34 -19.46 -5.89
N ASP A 338 19.28 -20.53 -6.69
CA ASP A 338 19.36 -20.40 -8.14
C ASP A 338 18.26 -19.47 -8.67
N GLY A 339 18.67 -18.49 -9.48
CA GLY A 339 17.79 -17.49 -10.05
C GLY A 339 17.35 -16.36 -9.09
N VAL A 340 17.82 -16.34 -7.84
CA VAL A 340 17.58 -15.22 -6.93
C VAL A 340 18.44 -14.03 -7.35
N GLY A 341 17.81 -12.90 -7.60
CA GLY A 341 18.49 -11.68 -8.02
C GLY A 341 18.63 -10.61 -6.93
N PHE A 342 17.81 -10.71 -5.88
CA PHE A 342 17.82 -9.78 -4.75
C PHE A 342 17.19 -10.43 -3.52
N ALA A 343 17.65 -10.06 -2.31
CA ALA A 343 17.07 -10.55 -1.06
C ALA A 343 16.68 -9.40 -0.13
N VAL A 344 15.56 -9.58 0.55
CA VAL A 344 15.08 -8.68 1.60
C VAL A 344 14.85 -9.51 2.87
N SER A 345 15.65 -9.24 3.89
CA SER A 345 15.40 -9.73 5.25
C SER A 345 14.54 -8.73 6.01
N LEU A 346 13.64 -9.22 6.85
CA LEU A 346 12.76 -8.41 7.69
C LEU A 346 13.10 -8.63 9.16
N ASP A 347 14.29 -8.26 9.55
CA ASP A 347 14.91 -8.59 10.82
C ASP A 347 15.76 -7.40 11.33
N ARG A 348 15.19 -6.20 11.27
CA ARG A 348 15.86 -5.00 11.75
C ARG A 348 14.97 -4.23 12.71
N ARG A 349 15.53 -3.87 13.87
CA ARG A 349 14.93 -2.90 14.80
C ARG A 349 14.69 -1.55 14.14
N ASN A 350 14.09 -0.62 14.84
CA ASN A 350 13.73 0.72 14.39
C ASN A 350 12.60 0.74 13.35
N GLU A 351 12.37 1.88 12.75
CA GLU A 351 11.20 2.10 11.89
C GLU A 351 11.55 2.34 10.42
N THR A 352 12.79 2.77 10.12
CA THR A 352 13.14 3.31 8.79
C THR A 352 14.55 2.98 8.32
N ASP A 353 15.19 1.95 8.87
CA ASP A 353 16.52 1.52 8.45
C ASP A 353 16.46 0.59 7.24
N ILE A 354 17.39 0.78 6.31
CA ILE A 354 17.78 -0.19 5.28
C ILE A 354 19.22 -0.57 5.60
N VAL A 355 19.45 -1.72 6.21
CA VAL A 355 20.81 -2.19 6.46
C VAL A 355 21.41 -2.69 5.16
N VAL A 356 22.53 -2.09 4.76
CA VAL A 356 23.24 -2.37 3.49
C VAL A 356 24.66 -2.85 3.71
N ARG A 357 25.19 -2.78 4.93
CA ARG A 357 26.53 -3.22 5.30
C ARG A 357 26.67 -3.46 6.80
N SER A 358 27.71 -4.20 7.20
CA SER A 358 28.17 -4.33 8.57
C SER A 358 29.70 -4.32 8.57
N GLY A 359 30.32 -3.30 9.18
CA GLY A 359 31.75 -3.04 9.10
C GLY A 359 32.21 -2.94 7.63
N ASP A 360 33.22 -3.73 7.26
CA ASP A 360 33.76 -3.77 5.90
C ASP A 360 32.95 -4.64 4.92
N TYR A 361 31.89 -5.33 5.42
CA TYR A 361 31.02 -6.16 4.59
C TYR A 361 29.89 -5.33 3.97
N GLU A 362 29.91 -5.20 2.64
CA GLU A 362 28.82 -4.63 1.88
C GLU A 362 27.83 -5.72 1.44
N TYR A 363 26.56 -5.56 1.83
CA TYR A 363 25.48 -6.48 1.49
C TYR A 363 24.73 -6.07 0.23
N CYS A 364 24.62 -4.75 0.02
CA CYS A 364 23.83 -4.19 -1.07
C CYS A 364 24.51 -2.96 -1.67
N PRO A 365 24.65 -2.88 -3.01
CA PRO A 365 25.06 -1.67 -3.67
C PRO A 365 24.14 -0.47 -3.35
N GLU A 366 24.71 0.73 -3.35
CA GLU A 366 23.99 1.97 -3.04
C GLU A 366 22.80 2.21 -3.97
N THR A 367 22.87 1.75 -5.21
CA THR A 367 21.81 1.93 -6.22
C THR A 367 20.50 1.25 -5.84
N GLU A 368 20.55 0.03 -5.33
CA GLU A 368 19.38 -0.74 -4.91
C GLU A 368 18.78 -0.17 -3.62
N ALA A 369 19.63 0.19 -2.66
CA ALA A 369 19.19 0.85 -1.43
C ALA A 369 18.53 2.20 -1.71
N SER A 370 19.09 3.00 -2.63
CA SER A 370 18.51 4.28 -3.06
C SER A 370 17.17 4.10 -3.75
N PHE A 371 16.97 3.01 -4.49
CA PHE A 371 15.68 2.71 -5.09
C PHE A 371 14.61 2.44 -4.01
N ILE A 372 14.92 1.64 -2.98
CA ILE A 372 14.01 1.38 -1.87
C ILE A 372 13.71 2.66 -1.08
N SER A 373 14.74 3.49 -0.83
CA SER A 373 14.57 4.80 -0.21
C SER A 373 13.61 5.69 -1.02
N THR A 374 13.79 5.75 -2.34
CA THR A 374 12.90 6.51 -3.25
C THR A 374 11.47 5.98 -3.23
N LEU A 375 11.26 4.66 -3.20
CA LEU A 375 9.91 4.09 -3.04
C LEU A 375 9.26 4.56 -1.73
N SER A 376 10.02 4.56 -0.63
CA SER A 376 9.51 5.01 0.67
C SER A 376 9.13 6.50 0.66
N GLU A 377 9.93 7.34 0.01
CA GLU A 377 9.63 8.76 -0.18
C GLU A 377 8.36 8.99 -1.02
N GLN A 378 8.14 8.18 -2.03
CA GLN A 378 6.93 8.26 -2.86
C GLN A 378 5.67 7.82 -2.11
N LEU A 379 5.79 6.82 -1.22
CA LEU A 379 4.69 6.35 -0.40
C LEU A 379 4.20 7.41 0.60
N TRP A 380 5.14 8.12 1.24
CA TRP A 380 4.84 9.00 2.39
C TRP A 380 5.38 10.42 2.20
N LYS A 381 5.14 11.02 1.03
CA LYS A 381 5.63 12.36 0.63
C LYS A 381 5.48 13.46 1.69
N ASN A 382 4.45 13.38 2.51
CA ASN A 382 4.10 14.38 3.52
C ASN A 382 4.43 13.94 4.95
N GLU A 383 5.02 12.76 5.14
CA GLU A 383 5.36 12.20 6.44
C GLU A 383 6.89 12.09 6.55
N HIS A 384 7.44 12.25 7.73
CA HIS A 384 8.89 12.16 7.96
C HIS A 384 9.43 10.71 7.98
N TYR A 385 8.73 9.78 7.35
CA TYR A 385 9.07 8.36 7.31
C TYR A 385 9.77 8.02 6.00
N HIS A 386 11.10 8.24 5.97
CA HIS A 386 11.92 7.88 4.83
C HIS A 386 12.90 6.80 5.24
N TYR A 387 12.82 5.64 4.61
CA TYR A 387 13.80 4.59 4.80
C TYR A 387 15.16 5.02 4.27
N LYS A 388 16.21 4.78 5.06
CA LYS A 388 17.58 5.24 4.76
C LYS A 388 18.57 4.10 4.88
N ALA A 389 19.55 4.08 3.99
CA ALA A 389 20.68 3.17 4.06
C ALA A 389 21.48 3.44 5.34
N VAL A 390 21.73 2.36 6.11
CA VAL A 390 22.48 2.40 7.37
C VAL A 390 23.42 1.22 7.45
N GLU A 391 24.39 1.34 8.35
CA GLU A 391 25.17 0.21 8.84
C GLU A 391 24.37 -0.54 9.92
N GLY A 392 24.42 -1.87 9.93
CA GLY A 392 23.69 -2.69 10.89
C GLY A 392 24.50 -3.83 11.49
N GLY A 393 23.80 -4.68 12.24
CA GLY A 393 24.35 -5.89 12.80
C GLY A 393 24.49 -7.03 11.77
N ILE A 394 24.91 -8.19 12.29
CA ILE A 394 24.93 -9.45 11.55
C ILE A 394 23.52 -10.05 11.61
N SER A 395 23.05 -10.59 10.51
CA SER A 395 21.82 -11.38 10.38
C SER A 395 22.02 -12.38 9.22
N ASP A 396 21.02 -13.15 8.87
CA ASP A 396 21.04 -14.06 7.71
C ASP A 396 21.46 -13.38 6.40
N LEU A 397 21.37 -12.06 6.36
CA LEU A 397 21.84 -11.22 5.27
C LEU A 397 23.30 -11.50 4.86
N VAL A 398 24.14 -11.85 5.83
CA VAL A 398 25.55 -12.23 5.59
C VAL A 398 25.62 -13.44 4.67
N VAL A 399 24.78 -14.45 4.94
CA VAL A 399 24.76 -15.68 4.14
C VAL A 399 24.33 -15.40 2.69
N TRP A 400 23.26 -14.62 2.52
CA TRP A 400 22.79 -14.25 1.18
C TRP A 400 23.84 -13.45 0.40
N SER A 401 24.48 -12.49 1.04
CA SER A 401 25.52 -11.67 0.40
C SER A 401 26.76 -12.46 0.01
N GLN A 402 27.18 -13.44 0.83
CA GLN A 402 28.29 -14.35 0.52
C GLN A 402 28.00 -15.26 -0.68
N LEU A 403 26.74 -15.51 -1.00
CA LEU A 403 26.30 -16.18 -2.23
C LEU A 403 26.27 -15.25 -3.44
N GLY A 404 26.67 -13.99 -3.27
CA GLY A 404 26.68 -12.97 -4.33
C GLY A 404 25.30 -12.37 -4.60
N ILE A 405 24.34 -12.56 -3.73
CA ILE A 405 22.99 -11.99 -3.84
C ILE A 405 22.98 -10.62 -3.14
N PRO A 406 22.72 -9.53 -3.85
CA PRO A 406 22.51 -8.22 -3.22
C PRO A 406 21.36 -8.32 -2.22
N SER A 407 21.57 -7.83 -1.03
CA SER A 407 20.66 -8.09 0.08
C SER A 407 20.50 -6.87 0.98
N VAL A 408 19.30 -6.64 1.48
CA VAL A 408 19.02 -5.59 2.49
C VAL A 408 18.26 -6.19 3.67
N ASN A 409 18.43 -5.57 4.85
CA ASN A 409 17.57 -5.86 5.99
C ASN A 409 16.77 -4.60 6.34
N LEU A 410 15.45 -4.72 6.37
CA LEU A 410 14.52 -3.61 6.59
C LEU A 410 14.02 -3.57 8.03
N SER A 411 13.92 -2.36 8.58
CA SER A 411 13.26 -2.14 9.87
C SER A 411 11.83 -2.65 9.88
N VAL A 412 11.51 -3.43 10.91
CA VAL A 412 10.21 -4.06 11.10
C VAL A 412 9.32 -3.25 12.04
N GLY A 413 9.91 -2.41 12.90
CA GLY A 413 9.20 -1.54 13.82
C GLY A 413 9.31 -1.96 15.29
N TYR A 414 10.08 -3.02 15.62
CA TYR A 414 10.35 -3.37 17.00
C TYR A 414 11.54 -2.59 17.57
N LEU A 415 11.56 -2.45 18.88
CA LEU A 415 12.62 -1.82 19.67
C LEU A 415 12.93 -2.68 20.88
N ASP A 416 14.13 -2.50 21.41
CA ASP A 416 14.59 -3.20 22.63
C ASP A 416 14.51 -4.74 22.51
N GLU A 417 14.77 -5.28 21.32
CA GLU A 417 14.82 -6.72 21.10
C GLU A 417 15.69 -7.42 22.16
N HIS A 418 15.39 -8.66 22.46
CA HIS A 418 16.08 -9.50 23.47
C HIS A 418 15.95 -9.00 24.92
N LYS A 419 15.09 -8.00 25.18
CA LYS A 419 14.85 -7.46 26.52
C LYS A 419 13.38 -7.58 26.92
N ALA A 420 13.12 -7.54 28.22
CA ALA A 420 11.75 -7.51 28.74
C ALA A 420 10.98 -6.21 28.39
N THR A 421 11.67 -5.22 27.83
CA THR A 421 11.10 -3.97 27.32
C THR A 421 10.85 -3.99 25.82
N GLU A 422 11.07 -5.14 25.17
CA GLU A 422 10.80 -5.30 23.76
C GLU A 422 9.37 -4.91 23.44
N ASN A 423 9.23 -4.11 22.39
CA ASN A 423 7.95 -3.62 21.94
C ASN A 423 7.93 -3.48 20.41
N LEU A 424 6.73 -3.45 19.82
CA LEU A 424 6.52 -3.27 18.39
C LEU A 424 5.58 -2.10 18.12
N ASN A 425 6.05 -1.12 17.35
CA ASN A 425 5.22 -0.05 16.80
C ASN A 425 4.42 -0.58 15.60
N LEU A 426 3.11 -0.75 15.77
CA LEU A 426 2.23 -1.27 14.73
C LEU A 426 2.16 -0.35 13.50
N ASP A 427 2.25 0.96 13.65
CA ASP A 427 2.21 1.87 12.50
C ASP A 427 3.50 1.73 11.65
N ALA A 428 4.65 1.57 12.28
CA ALA A 428 5.90 1.26 11.58
C ALA A 428 5.82 -0.11 10.89
N TRP A 429 5.30 -1.13 11.59
CA TRP A 429 5.10 -2.46 11.03
C TRP A 429 4.16 -2.49 9.81
N TYR A 430 3.09 -1.69 9.82
CA TYR A 430 2.22 -1.56 8.66
C TYR A 430 2.90 -0.85 7.50
N ARG A 431 3.66 0.23 7.78
CA ARG A 431 4.42 0.95 6.76
C ARG A 431 5.45 0.05 6.08
N MET A 432 6.17 -0.74 6.85
CA MET A 432 7.12 -1.72 6.29
C MET A 432 6.44 -2.68 5.33
N GLN A 433 5.25 -3.20 5.66
CA GLN A 433 4.51 -4.09 4.75
C GLN A 433 4.05 -3.39 3.48
N GLU A 434 3.66 -2.11 3.56
CA GLU A 434 3.31 -1.29 2.39
C GLU A 434 4.54 -1.11 1.48
N LEU A 435 5.70 -0.80 2.05
CA LEU A 435 6.95 -0.71 1.31
C LEU A 435 7.34 -2.06 0.70
N LEU A 436 7.23 -3.15 1.44
CA LEU A 436 7.54 -4.49 0.95
C LEU A 436 6.67 -4.87 -0.27
N LEU A 437 5.39 -4.52 -0.24
CA LEU A 437 4.48 -4.76 -1.36
C LEU A 437 4.87 -3.96 -2.61
N GLU A 438 5.34 -2.71 -2.44
CA GLU A 438 5.88 -1.92 -3.56
C GLU A 438 7.20 -2.52 -4.08
N ILE A 439 8.10 -2.97 -3.20
CA ILE A 439 9.33 -3.66 -3.61
C ILE A 439 9.00 -4.89 -4.45
N VAL A 440 8.05 -5.72 -4.04
CA VAL A 440 7.59 -6.89 -4.80
C VAL A 440 7.02 -6.48 -6.15
N THR A 441 6.24 -5.39 -6.20
CA THR A 441 5.62 -4.90 -7.43
C THR A 441 6.66 -4.39 -8.43
N TYR A 442 7.70 -3.71 -7.95
CA TYR A 442 8.75 -3.11 -8.79
C TYR A 442 10.06 -3.92 -8.81
N LYS A 443 10.04 -5.17 -8.37
CA LYS A 443 11.23 -6.05 -8.27
C LYS A 443 12.09 -6.08 -9.53
N THR A 444 11.49 -6.05 -10.70
CA THR A 444 12.24 -6.03 -11.98
C THR A 444 13.12 -4.80 -12.10
N GLN A 445 12.73 -3.66 -11.53
CA GLN A 445 13.55 -2.44 -11.53
C GLN A 445 14.71 -2.52 -10.53
N VAL A 446 14.56 -3.28 -9.45
CA VAL A 446 15.64 -3.53 -8.47
C VAL A 446 16.68 -4.49 -9.07
N VAL A 447 16.23 -5.48 -9.82
CA VAL A 447 17.08 -6.59 -10.30
C VAL A 447 17.68 -6.34 -11.67
N THR A 448 17.02 -5.61 -12.59
CA THR A 448 17.45 -5.45 -13.99
C THR A 448 18.53 -4.38 -14.24
N ARG A 449 18.89 -3.57 -13.24
CA ARG A 449 19.95 -2.55 -13.42
C ARG A 449 21.36 -3.12 -13.57
N ARG A 450 21.53 -4.44 -13.63
CA ARG A 450 22.83 -5.13 -13.79
C ARG A 450 23.13 -5.67 -15.18
N ARG A 451 22.35 -5.34 -16.22
CA ARG A 451 22.68 -5.71 -17.61
C ARG A 451 23.30 -4.55 -18.37
#